data_d8d007fbde873b6c97cdfceaaaffe38a
#
_entry.id   d8d007fbde873b6c97cdfceaaaffe38a
#
_cell.length_a   1.000
_cell.length_b   1.000
_cell.length_c   1.000
_cell.angle_alpha   90.00
_cell.angle_beta   90.00
_cell.angle_gamma   90.00
#
_symmetry.space_group_name_H-M   'P 1'
#
loop_
_entity.id
_entity.type
_entity.pdbx_description
1 polymer ?
#
loop_
_entity_poly.entity_id
_entity_poly.type
_entity_poly.pdbx_seq_one_letter_code
_entity_poly.pdbx_strand_id
1 'polypeptide(L)'
;LAGREPYGSVDPAAVEKVRDEVMDALSSFVDPKTGRKPVKAIYRREEIFKGKHADTAPDILMEPAEQYSLTHAKSALEDADWISGDHRIEGVIVAAGPNVKPFEQPPLLVDMAPTILAALDAPASIEHTGRVLHEVVGSDASVAKAAPAVAIPGMPTGEESSNVTDTEADEMEEHLRGLGYLE
;
A
#
# COMPACT_ATOMS: atom_id res chain seq x y z
N LEU A 1 -14.94 -10.28 7.08
CA LEU A 1 -15.02 -10.95 8.37
C LEU A 1 -16.26 -10.45 9.13
N ALA A 2 -17.08 -11.35 9.67
CA ALA A 2 -18.24 -10.96 10.48
C ALA A 2 -17.77 -10.11 11.69
N GLY A 3 -18.40 -8.95 11.89
CA GLY A 3 -18.07 -8.01 12.95
C GLY A 3 -16.92 -7.05 12.67
N ARG A 4 -16.16 -7.23 11.58
CA ARG A 4 -15.11 -6.30 11.14
C ARG A 4 -15.60 -5.46 9.96
N GLU A 5 -16.16 -6.09 8.93
CA GLU A 5 -16.73 -5.41 7.78
C GLU A 5 -18.25 -5.31 7.90
N PRO A 6 -18.88 -4.23 7.40
CA PRO A 6 -20.33 -4.02 7.50
C PRO A 6 -21.18 -5.19 6.95
N TYR A 7 -20.68 -5.86 5.91
CA TYR A 7 -21.34 -7.00 5.26
C TYR A 7 -20.54 -8.29 5.39
N GLY A 8 -19.63 -8.36 6.35
CA GLY A 8 -18.78 -9.54 6.56
C GLY A 8 -19.61 -10.75 6.96
N SER A 9 -19.47 -11.87 6.24
CA SER A 9 -20.19 -13.11 6.46
C SER A 9 -19.33 -14.26 6.99
N VAL A 10 -18.00 -14.11 6.96
CA VAL A 10 -17.08 -15.16 7.43
C VAL A 10 -17.04 -15.17 8.95
N ASP A 11 -17.35 -16.33 9.55
CA ASP A 11 -17.23 -16.53 10.99
C ASP A 11 -15.75 -16.35 11.43
N PRO A 12 -15.47 -15.59 12.50
CA PRO A 12 -14.12 -15.45 13.04
C PRO A 12 -13.38 -16.78 13.26
N ALA A 13 -14.08 -17.82 13.69
CA ALA A 13 -13.51 -19.15 13.90
C ALA A 13 -13.14 -19.87 12.59
N ALA A 14 -13.70 -19.45 11.45
CA ALA A 14 -13.44 -20.05 10.14
C ALA A 14 -12.43 -19.26 9.29
N VAL A 15 -11.95 -18.12 9.76
CA VAL A 15 -11.10 -17.20 8.98
C VAL A 15 -9.88 -17.89 8.39
N GLU A 16 -9.12 -18.62 9.20
CA GLU A 16 -7.89 -19.26 8.73
C GLU A 16 -8.17 -20.30 7.66
N LYS A 17 -9.21 -21.10 7.84
CA LYS A 17 -9.62 -22.09 6.86
C LYS A 17 -10.03 -21.44 5.53
N VAL A 18 -10.83 -20.38 5.59
CA VAL A 18 -11.27 -19.66 4.37
C VAL A 18 -10.09 -19.00 3.68
N ARG A 19 -9.15 -18.40 4.44
CA ARG A 19 -7.92 -17.83 3.89
C ARG A 19 -7.11 -18.89 3.14
N ASP A 20 -6.90 -20.05 3.74
CA ASP A 20 -6.16 -21.15 3.11
C ASP A 20 -6.83 -21.61 1.82
N GLU A 21 -8.15 -21.82 1.85
CA GLU A 21 -8.91 -22.24 0.67
C GLU A 21 -8.81 -21.19 -0.48
N VAL A 22 -8.88 -19.90 -0.16
CA VAL A 22 -8.75 -18.81 -1.14
C VAL A 22 -7.31 -18.74 -1.68
N MET A 23 -6.30 -18.84 -0.82
CA MET A 23 -4.90 -18.80 -1.24
C MET A 23 -4.55 -20.00 -2.14
N ASP A 24 -5.05 -21.19 -1.81
CA ASP A 24 -4.87 -22.41 -2.62
C ASP A 24 -5.57 -22.25 -3.98
N ALA A 25 -6.77 -21.74 -4.02
CA ALA A 25 -7.51 -21.49 -5.26
C ALA A 25 -6.76 -20.49 -6.15
N LEU A 26 -6.29 -19.37 -5.59
CA LEU A 26 -5.53 -18.37 -6.33
C LEU A 26 -4.19 -18.90 -6.82
N SER A 27 -3.46 -19.66 -6.00
CA SER A 27 -2.15 -20.21 -6.36
C SER A 27 -2.22 -21.27 -7.46
N SER A 28 -3.34 -22.01 -7.52
CA SER A 28 -3.61 -23.05 -8.52
C SER A 28 -4.28 -22.51 -9.79
N PHE A 29 -4.75 -21.24 -9.75
CA PHE A 29 -5.46 -20.67 -10.88
C PHE A 29 -4.57 -20.52 -12.11
N VAL A 30 -5.07 -20.99 -13.25
CA VAL A 30 -4.41 -20.95 -14.54
C VAL A 30 -5.33 -20.29 -15.56
N ASP A 31 -4.81 -19.34 -16.30
CA ASP A 31 -5.50 -18.73 -17.41
C ASP A 31 -5.79 -19.78 -18.50
N PRO A 32 -7.04 -20.09 -18.79
CA PRO A 32 -7.41 -21.11 -19.77
C PRO A 32 -7.01 -20.77 -21.20
N LYS A 33 -6.78 -19.49 -21.53
CA LYS A 33 -6.38 -19.05 -22.87
C LYS A 33 -4.88 -19.21 -23.10
N THR A 34 -4.07 -18.89 -22.08
CA THR A 34 -2.61 -18.82 -22.22
C THR A 34 -1.87 -19.99 -21.53
N GLY A 35 -2.54 -20.71 -20.64
CA GLY A 35 -1.93 -21.72 -19.78
C GLY A 35 -0.99 -21.16 -18.70
N ARG A 36 -0.96 -19.84 -18.50
CA ARG A 36 -0.09 -19.15 -17.53
C ARG A 36 -0.80 -18.95 -16.21
N LYS A 37 -0.03 -18.76 -15.15
CA LYS A 37 -0.56 -18.36 -13.84
C LYS A 37 -0.64 -16.83 -13.76
N PRO A 38 -1.84 -16.25 -13.55
CA PRO A 38 -1.99 -14.80 -13.39
C PRO A 38 -1.44 -14.28 -12.07
N VAL A 39 -1.29 -15.15 -11.08
CA VAL A 39 -0.82 -14.80 -9.75
C VAL A 39 0.66 -15.15 -9.62
N LYS A 40 1.49 -14.15 -9.34
CA LYS A 40 2.93 -14.30 -9.11
C LYS A 40 3.23 -14.72 -7.68
N ALA A 41 2.62 -14.02 -6.71
CA ALA A 41 2.78 -14.29 -5.29
C ALA A 41 1.51 -13.97 -4.50
N ILE A 42 1.36 -14.63 -3.36
CA ILE A 42 0.23 -14.41 -2.44
C ILE A 42 0.81 -14.34 -1.03
N TYR A 43 0.36 -13.36 -0.26
CA TYR A 43 0.83 -13.11 1.08
C TYR A 43 -0.35 -13.02 2.04
N ARG A 44 -0.13 -13.49 3.26
CA ARG A 44 -1.02 -13.20 4.37
C ARG A 44 -0.77 -11.77 4.85
N ARG A 45 -1.78 -11.12 5.38
CA ARG A 45 -1.68 -9.78 5.97
C ARG A 45 -0.47 -9.65 6.89
N GLU A 46 -0.29 -10.61 7.77
CA GLU A 46 0.72 -10.62 8.82
C GLU A 46 2.16 -10.73 8.29
N GLU A 47 2.34 -11.16 7.05
CA GLU A 47 3.65 -11.23 6.41
C GLU A 47 4.10 -9.84 5.95
N ILE A 48 3.14 -9.01 5.52
CA ILE A 48 3.40 -7.70 4.90
C ILE A 48 3.20 -6.55 5.90
N PHE A 49 2.06 -6.52 6.61
CA PHE A 49 1.71 -5.41 7.48
C PHE A 49 2.11 -5.68 8.93
N LYS A 50 2.74 -4.67 9.53
CA LYS A 50 3.14 -4.66 10.94
C LYS A 50 2.63 -3.39 11.62
N GLY A 51 2.52 -3.43 12.94
CA GLY A 51 2.14 -2.26 13.73
C GLY A 51 0.65 -2.20 14.07
N LYS A 52 0.25 -1.09 14.69
CA LYS A 52 -1.06 -0.92 15.35
C LYS A 52 -2.27 -0.94 14.40
N HIS A 53 -2.05 -0.71 13.11
CA HIS A 53 -3.12 -0.69 12.09
C HIS A 53 -3.12 -1.94 11.20
N ALA A 54 -2.29 -2.94 11.48
CA ALA A 54 -2.22 -4.14 10.67
C ALA A 54 -3.57 -4.87 10.58
N ASP A 55 -4.40 -4.81 11.63
CA ASP A 55 -5.69 -5.49 11.67
C ASP A 55 -6.74 -4.91 10.71
N THR A 56 -6.55 -3.67 10.25
CA THR A 56 -7.42 -3.02 9.25
C THR A 56 -7.02 -3.32 7.81
N ALA A 57 -5.85 -3.92 7.61
CA ALA A 57 -5.36 -4.28 6.29
C ALA A 57 -6.09 -5.52 5.73
N PRO A 58 -6.09 -5.72 4.39
CA PRO A 58 -6.66 -6.90 3.75
C PRO A 58 -6.06 -8.20 4.29
N ASP A 59 -6.86 -9.24 4.44
CA ASP A 59 -6.43 -10.54 4.99
C ASP A 59 -5.46 -11.29 4.06
N ILE A 60 -5.60 -11.07 2.75
CA ILE A 60 -4.79 -11.68 1.69
C ILE A 60 -4.36 -10.59 0.71
N LEU A 61 -3.08 -10.58 0.37
CA LEU A 61 -2.52 -9.74 -0.68
C LEU A 61 -2.06 -10.61 -1.83
N MET A 62 -2.30 -10.15 -3.05
CA MET A 62 -1.94 -10.85 -4.26
C MET A 62 -1.09 -9.95 -5.15
N GLU A 63 0.02 -10.47 -5.63
CA GLU A 63 0.86 -9.85 -6.64
C GLU A 63 0.56 -10.48 -8.00
N PRO A 64 0.09 -9.71 -9.00
CA PRO A 64 -0.14 -10.23 -10.33
C PRO A 64 1.18 -10.52 -11.05
N ALA A 65 1.14 -11.47 -11.97
CA ALA A 65 2.26 -11.70 -12.89
C ALA A 65 2.34 -10.55 -13.92
N GLU A 66 3.53 -10.30 -14.49
CA GLU A 66 3.84 -9.10 -15.29
C GLU A 66 2.87 -8.78 -16.44
N GLN A 67 2.12 -9.77 -16.92
CA GLN A 67 1.21 -9.61 -18.06
C GLN A 67 -0.24 -9.46 -17.63
N TYR A 68 -0.48 -9.39 -16.32
CA TYR A 68 -1.81 -9.31 -15.73
C TYR A 68 -1.88 -8.07 -14.85
N SER A 69 -3.00 -7.37 -14.95
CA SER A 69 -3.33 -6.23 -14.08
C SER A 69 -4.59 -6.54 -13.29
N LEU A 70 -4.68 -6.00 -12.08
CA LEU A 70 -5.86 -6.12 -11.24
C LEU A 70 -6.85 -5.01 -11.60
N THR A 71 -8.08 -5.40 -11.89
CA THR A 71 -9.15 -4.46 -12.20
C THR A 71 -10.47 -4.92 -11.59
N HIS A 72 -11.41 -4.02 -11.50
CA HIS A 72 -12.79 -4.33 -11.11
C HIS A 72 -13.56 -4.92 -12.30
N ALA A 73 -13.20 -6.14 -12.69
CA ALA A 73 -13.83 -6.83 -13.80
C ALA A 73 -15.05 -7.64 -13.35
N LYS A 74 -15.96 -7.89 -14.29
CA LYS A 74 -17.15 -8.74 -14.05
C LYS A 74 -16.83 -10.22 -14.14
N SER A 75 -15.68 -10.57 -14.67
CA SER A 75 -15.17 -11.94 -14.81
C SER A 75 -13.79 -12.09 -14.16
N ALA A 76 -13.38 -13.34 -13.91
CA ALA A 76 -12.07 -13.61 -13.32
C ALA A 76 -10.90 -13.20 -14.22
N LEU A 77 -11.10 -13.19 -15.54
CA LEU A 77 -10.11 -12.76 -16.54
C LEU A 77 -10.83 -12.06 -17.69
N GLU A 78 -10.33 -10.90 -18.05
CA GLU A 78 -10.76 -10.16 -19.25
C GLU A 78 -9.54 -9.76 -20.07
N ASP A 79 -9.71 -9.74 -21.39
CA ASP A 79 -8.67 -9.20 -22.27
C ASP A 79 -8.72 -7.68 -22.22
N ALA A 80 -7.57 -7.03 -22.03
CA ALA A 80 -7.48 -5.59 -22.15
C ALA A 80 -7.30 -5.20 -23.62
N ASP A 81 -8.17 -4.36 -24.13
CA ASP A 81 -8.12 -3.83 -25.50
C ASP A 81 -7.09 -2.69 -25.67
N TRP A 82 -6.47 -2.30 -24.56
CA TRP A 82 -5.50 -1.20 -24.53
C TRP A 82 -4.22 -1.60 -23.78
N ILE A 83 -3.12 -0.96 -24.17
CA ILE A 83 -1.88 -1.00 -23.41
C ILE A 83 -1.95 0.13 -22.38
N SER A 84 -2.00 -0.22 -21.11
CA SER A 84 -1.98 0.71 -20.00
C SER A 84 -0.69 0.56 -19.21
N GLY A 85 -0.18 1.68 -18.71
CA GLY A 85 0.83 1.65 -17.65
C GLY A 85 0.18 1.25 -16.35
N ASP A 86 0.84 0.40 -15.56
CA ASP A 86 0.39 0.01 -14.24
C ASP A 86 1.52 0.22 -13.23
N HIS A 87 1.14 0.23 -11.94
CA HIS A 87 2.10 0.34 -10.85
C HIS A 87 3.00 -0.90 -10.79
N ARG A 88 4.28 -0.68 -10.51
CA ARG A 88 5.24 -1.75 -10.26
C ARG A 88 5.78 -1.65 -8.83
N ILE A 89 6.20 -2.79 -8.31
CA ILE A 89 6.85 -2.85 -6.98
C ILE A 89 8.19 -2.13 -7.03
N GLU A 90 8.92 -2.27 -8.14
CA GLU A 90 10.19 -1.57 -8.35
C GLU A 90 9.91 -0.14 -8.83
N GLY A 91 10.29 0.81 -7.97
CA GLY A 91 10.33 2.24 -8.30
C GLY A 91 11.71 2.67 -8.80
N VAL A 92 11.83 3.96 -9.08
CA VAL A 92 13.10 4.60 -9.44
C VAL A 92 13.37 5.72 -8.45
N ILE A 93 14.60 5.74 -7.90
CA ILE A 93 15.12 6.88 -7.15
C ILE A 93 16.32 7.46 -7.89
N VAL A 94 16.37 8.78 -8.01
CA VAL A 94 17.50 9.52 -8.53
C VAL A 94 17.88 10.58 -7.51
N ALA A 95 19.13 10.59 -7.09
CA ALA A 95 19.68 11.60 -6.20
C ALA A 95 20.95 12.18 -6.82
N ALA A 96 21.11 13.51 -6.71
CA ALA A 96 22.30 14.21 -7.18
C ALA A 96 22.68 15.31 -6.19
N GLY A 97 23.97 15.46 -5.97
CA GLY A 97 24.50 16.48 -5.07
C GLY A 97 25.95 16.18 -4.67
N PRO A 98 26.63 17.15 -4.02
CA PRO A 98 28.04 17.02 -3.69
C PRO A 98 28.37 15.91 -2.68
N ASN A 99 27.37 15.52 -1.88
CA ASN A 99 27.52 14.52 -0.81
C ASN A 99 26.87 13.18 -1.16
N VAL A 100 26.24 13.07 -2.34
CA VAL A 100 25.54 11.85 -2.74
C VAL A 100 26.55 10.76 -3.08
N LYS A 101 26.35 9.59 -2.52
CA LYS A 101 27.16 8.38 -2.74
C LYS A 101 26.27 7.27 -3.33
N PRO A 102 26.88 6.26 -3.96
CA PRO A 102 26.14 5.06 -4.36
C PRO A 102 25.46 4.41 -3.16
N PHE A 103 24.25 3.90 -3.38
CA PHE A 103 23.52 3.16 -2.34
C PHE A 103 24.23 1.84 -2.02
N GLU A 104 24.45 1.58 -0.74
CA GLU A 104 25.01 0.32 -0.26
C GLU A 104 23.97 -0.81 -0.32
N GLN A 105 22.72 -0.46 -0.12
CA GLN A 105 21.56 -1.36 -0.24
C GLN A 105 20.48 -0.66 -1.04
N PRO A 106 19.65 -1.40 -1.81
CA PRO A 106 18.53 -0.81 -2.51
C PRO A 106 17.63 -0.02 -1.54
N PRO A 107 17.35 1.25 -1.83
CA PRO A 107 16.44 2.05 -1.01
C PRO A 107 15.00 1.56 -1.16
N LEU A 108 14.22 1.67 -0.09
CA LEU A 108 12.81 1.36 -0.04
C LEU A 108 11.99 2.65 -0.01
N LEU A 109 10.74 2.58 -0.45
CA LEU A 109 9.83 3.74 -0.41
C LEU A 109 9.66 4.29 1.01
N VAL A 110 9.64 3.42 2.03
CA VAL A 110 9.54 3.80 3.44
C VAL A 110 10.74 4.60 3.94
N ASP A 111 11.88 4.56 3.24
CA ASP A 111 13.09 5.32 3.58
C ASP A 111 12.98 6.80 3.17
N MET A 112 12.03 7.15 2.31
CA MET A 112 11.91 8.51 1.77
C MET A 112 11.55 9.52 2.84
N ALA A 113 10.51 9.24 3.65
CA ALA A 113 10.05 10.17 4.67
C ALA A 113 11.15 10.50 5.71
N PRO A 114 11.78 9.52 6.38
CA PRO A 114 12.85 9.83 7.32
C PRO A 114 14.07 10.48 6.66
N THR A 115 14.37 10.17 5.39
CA THR A 115 15.47 10.80 4.65
C THR A 115 15.19 12.27 4.35
N ILE A 116 13.97 12.61 3.90
CA ILE A 116 13.57 13.99 3.63
C ILE A 116 13.57 14.80 4.93
N LEU A 117 13.04 14.24 6.02
CA LEU A 117 13.05 14.93 7.31
C LEU A 117 14.48 15.17 7.80
N ALA A 118 15.36 14.20 7.65
CA ALA A 118 16.79 14.38 7.97
C ALA A 118 17.47 15.45 7.11
N ALA A 119 17.14 15.53 5.82
CA ALA A 119 17.65 16.58 4.92
C ALA A 119 17.17 17.98 5.31
N LEU A 120 16.01 18.08 5.95
CA LEU A 120 15.40 19.33 6.43
C LEU A 120 15.75 19.64 7.90
N ASP A 121 16.60 18.83 8.53
CA ASP A 121 16.91 18.90 9.98
C ASP A 121 15.63 18.87 10.85
N ALA A 122 14.63 18.13 10.40
CA ALA A 122 13.35 17.96 11.04
C ALA A 122 13.28 16.62 11.81
N PRO A 123 12.56 16.55 12.94
CA PRO A 123 12.44 15.31 13.70
C PRO A 123 11.64 14.28 12.92
N ALA A 124 12.15 13.04 12.84
CA ALA A 124 11.38 11.90 12.33
C ALA A 124 10.46 11.34 13.43
N SER A 125 9.29 10.85 13.03
CA SER A 125 8.40 10.13 13.94
C SER A 125 8.95 8.74 14.29
N ILE A 126 8.67 8.27 15.50
CA ILE A 126 8.94 6.89 15.91
C ILE A 126 8.17 5.85 15.09
N GLU A 127 7.14 6.29 14.37
CA GLU A 127 6.32 5.43 13.50
C GLU A 127 6.96 5.19 12.13
N HIS A 128 8.01 5.94 11.76
CA HIS A 128 8.75 5.68 10.54
C HIS A 128 9.59 4.40 10.68
N THR A 129 9.32 3.42 9.85
CA THR A 129 10.02 2.12 9.84
C THR A 129 11.20 2.09 8.89
N GLY A 130 11.30 3.07 7.98
CA GLY A 130 12.41 3.21 7.04
C GLY A 130 13.68 3.75 7.68
N ARG A 131 14.81 3.50 7.04
CA ARG A 131 16.11 4.08 7.43
C ARG A 131 16.31 5.47 6.79
N VAL A 132 17.16 6.28 7.39
CA VAL A 132 17.69 7.47 6.70
C VAL A 132 18.74 7.02 5.68
N LEU A 133 18.60 7.50 4.45
CA LEU A 133 19.58 7.24 3.39
C LEU A 133 20.77 8.20 3.53
N HIS A 134 21.71 7.85 4.38
CA HIS A 134 22.92 8.66 4.61
C HIS A 134 23.76 8.82 3.34
N GLU A 135 23.58 7.93 2.38
CA GLU A 135 24.18 8.04 1.05
C GLU A 135 23.66 9.25 0.27
N VAL A 136 22.49 9.77 0.63
CA VAL A 136 21.86 10.96 0.00
C VAL A 136 22.14 12.22 0.81
N VAL A 137 21.91 12.17 2.12
CA VAL A 137 21.95 13.36 2.98
C VAL A 137 23.31 13.60 3.66
N GLY A 138 24.21 12.61 3.61
CA GLY A 138 25.51 12.65 4.28
C GLY A 138 25.47 12.01 5.67
N SER A 139 26.66 11.61 6.17
CA SER A 139 26.82 10.90 7.44
C SER A 139 26.50 11.75 8.67
N ASP A 140 26.56 13.08 8.53
CA ASP A 140 26.38 14.02 9.63
C ASP A 140 24.90 14.43 9.82
N ALA A 141 24.02 14.05 8.88
CA ALA A 141 22.59 14.25 9.03
C ALA A 141 22.07 13.39 10.20
N SER A 142 21.87 14.02 11.34
CA SER A 142 21.27 13.38 12.50
C SER A 142 19.75 13.42 12.35
N VAL A 143 19.13 12.26 12.50
CA VAL A 143 17.69 12.23 12.78
C VAL A 143 17.52 12.89 14.14
N ALA A 144 16.97 14.10 14.18
CA ALA A 144 16.59 14.72 15.44
C ALA A 144 15.68 13.71 16.18
N LYS A 145 15.93 13.60 17.51
CA LYS A 145 15.28 12.61 18.36
C LYS A 145 13.77 12.56 18.09
N ALA A 146 13.24 11.38 17.82
CA ALA A 146 11.84 11.14 17.51
C ALA A 146 10.93 11.99 18.42
N ALA A 147 10.27 12.98 17.81
CA ALA A 147 9.22 13.70 18.50
C ALA A 147 7.96 12.82 18.54
N PRO A 148 7.19 12.87 19.62
CA PRO A 148 5.85 12.31 19.56
C PRO A 148 5.09 12.96 18.39
N ALA A 149 4.21 12.19 17.73
CA ALA A 149 3.42 12.69 16.61
C ALA A 149 2.80 14.04 17.00
N VAL A 150 3.20 15.11 16.32
CA VAL A 150 2.63 16.43 16.56
C VAL A 150 1.27 16.41 15.91
N ALA A 151 0.22 16.55 16.71
CA ALA A 151 -1.13 16.78 16.18
C ALA A 151 -1.09 18.04 15.32
N ILE A 152 -1.30 17.88 14.02
CA ILE A 152 -1.44 19.00 13.11
C ILE A 152 -2.81 19.63 13.40
N PRO A 153 -2.89 20.92 13.83
CA PRO A 153 -4.17 21.54 14.08
C PRO A 153 -5.05 21.48 12.83
N GLY A 154 -6.25 20.92 12.96
CA GLY A 154 -7.20 20.75 11.85
C GLY A 154 -7.07 19.45 11.06
N MET A 155 -6.12 18.57 11.40
CA MET A 155 -6.09 17.22 10.88
C MET A 155 -6.93 16.30 11.80
N PRO A 156 -7.90 15.51 11.28
CA PRO A 156 -8.66 14.59 12.11
C PRO A 156 -7.68 13.62 12.77
N THR A 157 -7.68 13.55 14.09
CA THR A 157 -7.02 12.46 14.81
C THR A 157 -7.86 11.22 14.55
N GLY A 158 -7.29 10.15 14.03
CA GLY A 158 -7.97 8.97 13.49
C GLY A 158 -8.95 8.20 14.39
N GLU A 159 -9.51 8.85 15.42
CA GLU A 159 -10.62 8.39 16.24
C GLU A 159 -11.96 9.04 15.85
N GLU A 160 -11.94 10.12 15.04
CA GLU A 160 -13.16 10.61 14.44
C GLU A 160 -13.45 9.77 13.20
N SER A 161 -14.41 8.84 13.34
CA SER A 161 -15.06 8.24 12.18
C SER A 161 -15.39 9.38 11.22
N SER A 162 -14.92 9.28 9.99
CA SER A 162 -15.29 10.22 8.94
C SER A 162 -16.80 10.16 8.75
N ASN A 163 -17.53 10.95 9.53
CA ASN A 163 -18.90 11.26 9.24
C ASN A 163 -18.90 12.18 8.01
N VAL A 164 -18.54 11.59 6.87
CA VAL A 164 -18.77 12.22 5.57
C VAL A 164 -20.27 12.39 5.50
N THR A 165 -20.74 13.62 5.45
CA THR A 165 -22.15 13.91 5.26
C THR A 165 -22.57 13.44 3.87
N ASP A 166 -23.84 13.10 3.69
CA ASP A 166 -24.36 12.68 2.37
C ASP A 166 -23.99 13.70 1.27
N THR A 167 -23.99 14.99 1.60
CA THR A 167 -23.61 16.07 0.66
C THR A 167 -22.14 16.01 0.29
N GLU A 168 -21.23 15.78 1.24
CA GLU A 168 -19.80 15.66 0.96
C GLU A 168 -19.49 14.38 0.19
N ALA A 169 -20.25 13.30 0.43
CA ALA A 169 -20.15 12.06 -0.35
C ALA A 169 -20.56 12.28 -1.81
N ASP A 170 -21.68 13.00 -2.04
CA ASP A 170 -22.17 13.33 -3.38
C ASP A 170 -21.16 14.24 -4.13
N GLU A 171 -20.61 15.26 -3.47
CA GLU A 171 -19.58 16.15 -4.04
C GLU A 171 -18.29 15.38 -4.40
N MET A 172 -17.87 14.44 -3.55
CA MET A 172 -16.71 13.58 -3.80
C MET A 172 -16.96 12.64 -4.97
N GLU A 173 -18.15 12.05 -5.04
CA GLU A 173 -18.55 11.17 -6.15
C GLU A 173 -18.58 11.94 -7.48
N GLU A 174 -19.13 13.16 -7.52
CA GLU A 174 -19.13 14.01 -8.71
C GLU A 174 -17.71 14.38 -9.13
N HIS A 175 -16.83 14.69 -8.16
CA HIS A 175 -15.43 14.99 -8.42
C HIS A 175 -14.67 13.77 -8.99
N LEU A 176 -14.86 12.60 -8.41
CA LEU A 176 -14.25 11.35 -8.89
C LEU A 176 -14.76 10.96 -10.28
N ARG A 177 -16.04 11.17 -10.55
CA ARG A 177 -16.63 10.99 -11.90
C ARG A 177 -16.03 11.98 -12.90
N GLY A 178 -15.84 13.24 -12.51
CA GLY A 178 -15.17 14.26 -13.35
C GLY A 178 -13.70 13.92 -13.68
N LEU A 179 -13.04 13.15 -12.83
CA LEU A 179 -11.67 12.66 -13.04
C LEU A 179 -11.62 11.30 -13.76
N GLY A 180 -12.77 10.68 -14.09
CA GLY A 180 -12.84 9.40 -14.78
C GLY A 180 -12.60 8.16 -13.89
N TYR A 181 -12.69 8.31 -12.56
CA TYR A 181 -12.58 7.19 -11.62
C TYR A 181 -13.90 6.46 -11.37
N LEU A 182 -15.03 7.09 -11.72
CA LEU A 182 -16.37 6.53 -11.61
C LEU A 182 -17.12 6.73 -12.93
N GLU A 183 -17.86 5.70 -13.38
CA GLU A 183 -18.76 5.77 -14.54
C GLU A 183 -20.13 6.37 -14.19
#